data_1a86222d353bbd4674463585a5515c32
#
_entry.id   1a86222d353bbd4674463585a5515c32
#
_cell.length_a   1.000
_cell.length_b   1.000
_cell.length_c   1.000
_cell.angle_alpha   90.00
_cell.angle_beta   90.00
_cell.angle_gamma   90.00
#
_symmetry.space_group_name_H-M   'P 1'
#
loop_
_entity.id
_entity.type
_entity.pdbx_description
1 polymer ?
#
loop_
_entity_poly.entity_id
_entity_poly.type
_entity_poly.pdbx_seq_one_letter_code
_entity_poly.pdbx_strand_id
1 'polypeptide(L)'
;MIRTLITSITLAMLAVQPASALTANANGSTADHSKFEQLQGPFEKGQDVTKACLECHTEAAHEIHDTLHWTWAFDKGFGGETLGKTKTLNNFCISISSNEPRCTSCHVGYGWKDTKTFDFSSQENVDCLVCHDTSMTYSKFPTDAGHPNYVAKEWPKGSGKMRPPVDLVKAAQSVGTPGRQNCGSCHFYGGGGDGVKHGDLDSSLNNPPKHLDVHMSPDGANFQCQDCHTTSGHETAGSRYIVNAKDTDGIDVPGHGDQNRASCESCHGLEPHEHGPMAARLNHHATALACSTCHVPEYARELKTKTVWDWSQAGDTSRKTTKDDEGYTTYTPKKGVFEWERNVIPDYDCFNGNVDYTYVGEKIVPDADGIVRLTKLQGDCGDKDARIWPFKIMHSVNPYDPNEQVMITPHLFGKDKNALWKNYKWDRAIKAGMEVSGMDYSGEYTFVNTEYHFPIVHMVAPKEDALKCNACHSDNGRLAKLSGFYIAGQTKSPLLDTIGWLLVIVTAIGVLGHALVRITMSSKRK
;
A
#
# COMPACT_ATOMS: atom_id res chain seq x y z
N MET A 1 -45.83 56.23 36.62
CA MET A 1 -44.40 56.31 37.05
C MET A 1 -43.84 54.90 36.91
N ILE A 2 -43.25 54.58 35.75
CA ILE A 2 -42.60 53.31 35.50
C ILE A 2 -41.12 53.62 35.28
N ARG A 3 -40.26 53.17 36.18
CA ARG A 3 -38.78 53.30 36.06
C ARG A 3 -38.26 52.13 35.24
N THR A 4 -37.69 52.44 34.12
CA THR A 4 -37.01 51.50 33.22
C THR A 4 -35.60 51.27 33.77
N LEU A 5 -35.27 50.04 34.15
CA LEU A 5 -33.92 49.59 34.49
C LEU A 5 -33.22 49.16 33.20
N ILE A 6 -32.22 49.89 32.79
CA ILE A 6 -31.31 49.50 31.68
C ILE A 6 -30.15 48.75 32.31
N THR A 7 -30.09 47.45 32.10
CA THR A 7 -28.95 46.60 32.47
C THR A 7 -27.93 46.58 31.33
N SER A 8 -26.81 47.22 31.52
CA SER A 8 -25.68 47.20 30.58
C SER A 8 -24.99 45.84 30.67
N ILE A 9 -25.08 45.02 29.61
CA ILE A 9 -24.28 43.80 29.47
C ILE A 9 -22.97 44.21 28.83
N THR A 10 -21.90 44.21 29.63
CA THR A 10 -20.53 44.38 29.15
C THR A 10 -20.06 43.06 28.56
N LEU A 11 -19.97 42.97 27.24
CA LEU A 11 -19.43 41.84 26.52
C LEU A 11 -17.89 41.88 26.64
N ALA A 12 -17.32 41.05 27.49
CA ALA A 12 -15.88 40.86 27.57
C ALA A 12 -15.44 40.04 26.33
N MET A 13 -14.87 40.71 25.34
CA MET A 13 -14.13 40.04 24.27
C MET A 13 -12.87 39.45 24.89
N LEU A 14 -12.85 38.15 25.13
CA LEU A 14 -11.63 37.39 25.31
C LEU A 14 -10.86 37.42 24.00
N ALA A 15 -9.83 38.25 23.91
CA ALA A 15 -8.85 38.16 22.83
C ALA A 15 -8.11 36.82 22.97
N VAL A 16 -8.49 35.84 22.17
CA VAL A 16 -7.69 34.64 21.95
C VAL A 16 -6.43 35.12 21.23
N GLN A 17 -5.34 35.27 21.97
CA GLN A 17 -4.03 35.44 21.37
C GLN A 17 -3.70 34.15 20.60
N PRO A 18 -3.32 34.24 19.32
CA PRO A 18 -2.80 33.05 18.66
C PRO A 18 -1.58 32.59 19.44
N ALA A 19 -1.61 31.34 19.90
CA ALA A 19 -0.42 30.68 20.41
C ALA A 19 0.66 30.84 19.34
N SER A 20 1.74 31.52 19.70
CA SER A 20 2.91 31.61 18.84
C SER A 20 3.37 30.17 18.60
N ALA A 21 3.07 29.63 17.43
CA ALA A 21 3.68 28.40 16.96
C ALA A 21 5.19 28.64 17.06
N LEU A 22 5.86 27.89 17.94
CA LEU A 22 7.29 27.78 17.95
C LEU A 22 7.65 27.40 16.50
N THR A 23 8.33 28.29 15.81
CA THR A 23 8.83 28.02 14.46
C THR A 23 9.82 26.88 14.60
N ALA A 24 9.32 25.65 14.44
CA ALA A 24 10.18 24.52 14.15
C ALA A 24 11.04 24.93 12.96
N ASN A 25 12.34 24.62 13.01
CA ASN A 25 13.21 24.77 11.84
C ASN A 25 12.49 24.16 10.64
N ALA A 26 12.73 24.69 9.44
CA ALA A 26 12.09 24.22 8.20
C ALA A 26 12.14 22.68 8.00
N ASN A 27 13.01 22.02 8.75
CA ASN A 27 13.24 20.57 8.74
C ASN A 27 12.48 19.80 9.85
N GLY A 28 11.62 20.45 10.65
CA GLY A 28 10.90 19.80 11.75
C GLY A 28 11.78 19.40 12.95
N SER A 29 13.04 19.81 12.98
CA SER A 29 13.97 19.51 14.08
C SER A 29 13.99 20.66 15.10
N THR A 30 14.09 20.31 16.39
CA THR A 30 14.30 21.28 17.49
C THR A 30 15.78 21.59 17.74
N ALA A 31 16.69 20.90 17.06
CA ALA A 31 18.13 21.08 17.13
C ALA A 31 18.73 21.36 15.74
N ASP A 32 19.75 22.21 15.71
CA ASP A 32 20.50 22.52 14.49
C ASP A 32 21.71 21.58 14.40
N HIS A 33 21.52 20.43 13.71
CA HIS A 33 22.52 19.38 13.58
C HIS A 33 23.78 19.84 12.85
N SER A 34 23.74 20.93 12.07
CA SER A 34 24.92 21.50 11.40
C SER A 34 25.96 22.08 12.37
N LYS A 35 25.58 22.31 13.61
CA LYS A 35 26.44 22.88 14.66
C LYS A 35 27.15 21.85 15.53
N PHE A 36 26.79 20.56 15.41
CA PHE A 36 27.40 19.52 16.22
C PHE A 36 28.74 19.07 15.63
N GLU A 37 29.78 19.02 16.49
CA GLU A 37 31.13 18.64 16.10
C GLU A 37 31.18 17.21 15.53
N GLN A 38 30.42 16.30 16.10
CA GLN A 38 30.32 14.90 15.66
C GLN A 38 29.83 14.74 14.23
N LEU A 39 29.13 15.76 13.69
CA LEU A 39 28.54 15.72 12.35
C LEU A 39 29.30 16.53 11.29
N GLN A 40 30.52 16.99 11.62
CA GLN A 40 31.35 17.72 10.66
C GLN A 40 32.09 16.79 9.69
N GLY A 41 32.14 15.48 9.98
CA GLY A 41 32.82 14.48 9.17
C GLY A 41 34.35 14.57 9.24
N PRO A 42 35.09 13.99 8.28
CA PRO A 42 34.54 13.26 7.13
C PRO A 42 33.94 11.90 7.51
N PHE A 43 32.93 11.45 6.74
CA PHE A 43 32.33 10.13 6.84
C PHE A 43 32.67 9.31 5.59
N GLU A 44 33.20 8.09 5.75
CA GLU A 44 33.55 7.20 4.64
C GLU A 44 32.35 6.34 4.21
N LYS A 45 31.50 5.96 5.17
CA LYS A 45 30.34 5.07 4.97
C LYS A 45 29.18 5.47 5.89
N GLY A 46 27.98 4.95 5.60
CA GLY A 46 26.77 5.26 6.37
C GLY A 46 26.86 4.88 7.85
N GLN A 47 27.55 3.78 8.16
CA GLN A 47 27.77 3.35 9.55
C GLN A 47 28.54 4.39 10.39
N ASP A 48 29.42 5.16 9.77
CA ASP A 48 30.15 6.21 10.50
C ASP A 48 29.20 7.32 10.95
N VAL A 49 28.20 7.63 10.11
CA VAL A 49 27.14 8.59 10.46
C VAL A 49 26.27 8.03 11.58
N THR A 50 25.84 6.78 11.46
CA THR A 50 25.01 6.14 12.50
C THR A 50 25.72 6.12 13.83
N LYS A 51 27.01 5.80 13.85
CA LYS A 51 27.83 5.84 15.06
C LYS A 51 27.84 7.23 15.70
N ALA A 52 28.00 8.29 14.91
CA ALA A 52 27.93 9.65 15.42
C ALA A 52 26.53 10.01 15.95
N CYS A 53 25.45 9.54 15.32
CA CYS A 53 24.08 9.72 15.81
C CYS A 53 23.87 9.06 17.18
N LEU A 54 24.39 7.85 17.36
CA LEU A 54 24.24 7.06 18.58
C LEU A 54 24.98 7.65 19.80
N GLU A 55 25.89 8.60 19.62
CA GLU A 55 26.49 9.34 20.75
C GLU A 55 25.46 10.18 21.52
N CYS A 56 24.37 10.58 20.87
CA CYS A 56 23.28 11.35 21.49
C CYS A 56 21.95 10.58 21.51
N HIS A 57 21.64 9.83 20.45
CA HIS A 57 20.39 9.06 20.30
C HIS A 57 20.61 7.59 20.71
N THR A 58 20.98 7.36 21.98
CA THR A 58 21.49 6.09 22.50
C THR A 58 20.53 4.91 22.37
N GLU A 59 19.21 5.15 22.40
CA GLU A 59 18.19 4.09 22.34
C GLU A 59 17.62 3.86 20.94
N ALA A 60 17.82 4.81 20.02
CA ALA A 60 17.15 4.81 18.72
C ALA A 60 17.42 3.54 17.88
N ALA A 61 18.64 2.98 17.95
CA ALA A 61 18.94 1.75 17.23
C ALA A 61 18.26 0.52 17.87
N HIS A 62 18.08 0.49 19.18
CA HIS A 62 17.34 -0.56 19.87
C HIS A 62 15.87 -0.53 19.48
N GLU A 63 15.25 0.66 19.47
CA GLU A 63 13.86 0.82 19.01
C GLU A 63 13.68 0.35 17.57
N ILE A 64 14.60 0.71 16.65
CA ILE A 64 14.57 0.25 15.25
C ILE A 64 14.68 -1.26 15.14
N HIS A 65 15.51 -1.92 15.97
CA HIS A 65 15.72 -3.37 15.92
C HIS A 65 14.43 -4.17 16.16
N ASP A 66 13.48 -3.62 16.89
CA ASP A 66 12.20 -4.25 17.18
C ASP A 66 11.16 -4.04 16.07
N THR A 67 11.44 -3.18 15.09
CA THR A 67 10.46 -2.81 14.04
C THR A 67 10.44 -3.78 12.86
N LEU A 68 9.30 -3.77 12.14
CA LEU A 68 9.17 -4.49 10.87
C LEU A 68 10.12 -3.95 9.77
N HIS A 69 10.55 -2.70 9.86
CA HIS A 69 11.50 -2.12 8.93
C HIS A 69 12.90 -2.73 9.06
N TRP A 70 13.24 -3.22 10.25
CA TRP A 70 14.50 -3.90 10.54
C TRP A 70 14.41 -5.40 10.37
N THR A 71 13.48 -6.03 11.06
CA THR A 71 13.39 -7.51 11.10
C THR A 71 12.93 -8.13 9.80
N TRP A 72 12.08 -7.41 9.03
CA TRP A 72 11.33 -7.95 7.90
C TRP A 72 10.61 -9.25 8.22
N ALA A 73 10.37 -9.48 9.49
CA ALA A 73 9.70 -10.64 10.04
C ALA A 73 8.69 -10.18 11.11
N PHE A 74 7.55 -10.81 11.14
CA PHE A 74 6.44 -10.46 12.00
C PHE A 74 5.93 -11.72 12.72
N ASP A 75 6.05 -11.77 14.05
CA ASP A 75 5.86 -12.98 14.85
C ASP A 75 4.39 -13.31 15.17
N LYS A 76 3.43 -12.51 14.74
CA LYS A 76 2.01 -12.73 14.96
C LYS A 76 1.32 -13.25 13.72
N GLY A 77 1.85 -14.32 13.13
CA GLY A 77 1.20 -14.98 12.01
C GLY A 77 0.05 -15.88 12.46
N PHE A 78 -0.86 -16.17 11.54
CA PHE A 78 -1.83 -17.24 11.71
C PHE A 78 -1.10 -18.57 11.94
N GLY A 79 -1.57 -19.37 12.90
CA GLY A 79 -0.91 -20.62 13.24
C GLY A 79 0.40 -20.51 14.01
N GLY A 80 0.82 -19.29 14.42
CA GLY A 80 2.07 -19.05 15.17
C GLY A 80 3.32 -18.98 14.29
N GLU A 81 3.17 -18.87 12.98
CA GLU A 81 4.29 -18.72 12.04
C GLU A 81 4.70 -17.26 11.86
N THR A 82 5.99 -17.03 11.56
CA THR A 82 6.53 -15.72 11.30
C THR A 82 6.19 -15.26 9.87
N LEU A 83 5.43 -14.19 9.73
CA LEU A 83 5.19 -13.51 8.46
C LEU A 83 6.37 -12.60 8.07
N GLY A 84 6.38 -12.13 6.83
CA GLY A 84 7.33 -11.13 6.36
C GLY A 84 8.11 -11.54 5.12
N LYS A 85 8.92 -10.61 4.60
CA LYS A 85 9.64 -10.81 3.32
C LYS A 85 10.67 -11.93 3.34
N THR A 86 11.15 -12.31 4.52
CA THR A 86 12.11 -13.41 4.69
C THR A 86 11.47 -14.77 4.58
N LYS A 87 10.16 -14.86 4.78
CA LYS A 87 9.41 -16.12 4.89
C LYS A 87 8.37 -16.31 3.80
N THR A 88 7.69 -15.24 3.38
CA THR A 88 6.56 -15.34 2.44
C THR A 88 7.00 -15.17 0.99
N LEU A 89 6.31 -15.87 0.10
CA LEU A 89 6.47 -15.73 -1.34
C LEU A 89 5.71 -14.51 -1.89
N ASN A 90 6.10 -14.08 -3.08
CA ASN A 90 5.39 -13.07 -3.85
C ASN A 90 5.45 -13.42 -5.35
N ASN A 91 4.61 -12.79 -6.17
CA ASN A 91 4.55 -13.09 -7.59
C ASN A 91 5.28 -12.07 -8.49
N PHE A 92 6.05 -11.15 -7.92
CA PHE A 92 6.87 -10.22 -8.72
C PHE A 92 8.36 -10.64 -8.79
N CYS A 93 9.08 -10.82 -7.67
CA CYS A 93 10.47 -11.32 -7.67
C CYS A 93 10.63 -12.63 -6.87
N ILE A 94 9.51 -13.24 -6.50
CA ILE A 94 9.29 -14.56 -5.90
C ILE A 94 9.76 -14.63 -4.45
N SER A 95 11.06 -14.57 -4.17
CA SER A 95 11.64 -14.62 -2.82
C SER A 95 12.84 -13.69 -2.72
N ILE A 96 13.17 -13.23 -1.51
CA ILE A 96 14.42 -12.52 -1.25
C ILE A 96 15.60 -13.48 -1.16
N SER A 97 15.37 -14.74 -0.78
CA SER A 97 16.38 -15.77 -0.64
C SER A 97 17.22 -15.88 -1.91
N SER A 98 18.52 -15.89 -1.78
CA SER A 98 19.53 -15.83 -2.86
C SER A 98 19.57 -14.52 -3.68
N ASN A 99 18.71 -13.53 -3.37
CA ASN A 99 18.59 -12.27 -4.10
C ASN A 99 18.75 -11.04 -3.20
N GLU A 100 19.20 -11.22 -1.97
CA GLU A 100 19.24 -10.22 -0.90
C GLU A 100 19.85 -8.89 -1.35
N PRO A 101 21.03 -8.81 -1.98
CA PRO A 101 21.66 -7.52 -2.29
C PRO A 101 20.78 -6.61 -3.18
N ARG A 102 19.86 -7.20 -3.96
CA ARG A 102 18.88 -6.46 -4.76
C ARG A 102 17.63 -6.13 -3.95
N CYS A 103 17.14 -7.08 -3.17
CA CYS A 103 15.88 -6.94 -2.43
C CYS A 103 16.05 -6.06 -1.20
N THR A 104 17.18 -6.19 -0.50
CA THR A 104 17.48 -5.47 0.74
C THR A 104 17.93 -4.02 0.54
N SER A 105 17.96 -3.52 -0.70
CA SER A 105 18.16 -2.09 -0.96
C SER A 105 17.13 -1.19 -0.27
N CYS A 106 15.93 -1.71 0.05
CA CYS A 106 14.89 -1.00 0.80
C CYS A 106 14.90 -1.32 2.32
N HIS A 107 15.86 -2.10 2.81
CA HIS A 107 16.02 -2.35 4.23
C HIS A 107 16.56 -1.10 4.95
N VAL A 108 16.12 -0.86 6.18
CA VAL A 108 16.57 0.30 6.98
C VAL A 108 17.96 0.09 7.60
N GLY A 109 18.77 -0.79 7.00
CA GLY A 109 20.13 -1.11 7.43
C GLY A 109 21.08 -1.22 6.25
N TYR A 110 22.36 -1.33 6.60
CA TYR A 110 23.48 -1.45 5.67
C TYR A 110 24.04 -2.87 5.64
N GLY A 111 24.32 -3.39 4.45
CA GLY A 111 25.15 -4.59 4.29
C GLY A 111 24.43 -5.92 4.36
N TRP A 112 23.13 -5.97 4.32
CA TRP A 112 22.37 -7.22 4.27
C TRP A 112 22.49 -7.89 2.89
N LYS A 113 23.57 -8.66 2.73
CA LYS A 113 23.90 -9.41 1.50
C LYS A 113 23.46 -10.86 1.53
N ASP A 114 23.30 -11.42 2.72
CA ASP A 114 22.93 -12.79 2.99
C ASP A 114 22.24 -12.84 4.36
N THR A 115 21.04 -13.40 4.42
CA THR A 115 20.23 -13.48 5.65
C THR A 115 20.90 -14.32 6.75
N LYS A 116 21.72 -15.31 6.38
CA LYS A 116 22.39 -16.19 7.35
C LYS A 116 23.57 -15.53 8.04
N THR A 117 24.17 -14.51 7.43
CA THR A 117 25.39 -13.86 7.91
C THR A 117 25.19 -12.40 8.31
N PHE A 118 24.04 -11.82 8.05
CA PHE A 118 23.74 -10.44 8.44
C PHE A 118 23.56 -10.34 9.95
N ASP A 119 24.30 -9.42 10.57
CA ASP A 119 24.20 -9.16 12.00
C ASP A 119 23.05 -8.20 12.32
N PHE A 120 21.91 -8.76 12.69
CA PHE A 120 20.73 -8.03 13.12
C PHE A 120 20.87 -7.35 14.48
N SER A 121 21.93 -7.67 15.27
CA SER A 121 22.19 -7.03 16.56
C SER A 121 23.05 -5.77 16.45
N SER A 122 23.64 -5.50 15.28
CA SER A 122 24.54 -4.39 15.06
C SER A 122 23.80 -3.06 14.97
N GLN A 123 23.95 -2.21 15.96
CA GLN A 123 23.38 -0.86 16.00
C GLN A 123 23.96 0.04 14.89
N GLU A 124 25.26 -0.09 14.59
CA GLU A 124 25.93 0.70 13.57
C GLU A 124 25.39 0.41 12.15
N ASN A 125 24.77 -0.75 11.94
CA ASN A 125 24.16 -1.10 10.67
C ASN A 125 22.80 -0.45 10.43
N VAL A 126 22.20 0.22 11.40
CA VAL A 126 20.94 0.97 11.22
C VAL A 126 21.19 2.19 10.34
N ASP A 127 20.34 2.41 9.35
CA ASP A 127 20.40 3.56 8.44
C ASP A 127 19.42 4.65 8.86
N CYS A 128 19.86 5.56 9.72
CA CYS A 128 19.07 6.68 10.18
C CYS A 128 18.72 7.66 9.04
N LEU A 129 19.65 7.83 8.09
CA LEU A 129 19.53 8.84 7.04
C LEU A 129 18.42 8.53 6.03
N VAL A 130 18.10 7.25 5.79
CA VAL A 130 17.05 6.89 4.81
C VAL A 130 15.69 7.46 5.18
N CYS A 131 15.42 7.62 6.48
CA CYS A 131 14.20 8.23 7.00
C CYS A 131 14.38 9.72 7.32
N HIS A 132 15.53 10.13 7.84
CA HIS A 132 15.70 11.44 8.44
C HIS A 132 16.39 12.49 7.56
N ASP A 133 17.00 12.13 6.41
CA ASP A 133 17.57 13.14 5.49
C ASP A 133 16.48 14.04 4.90
N THR A 134 16.52 15.33 5.19
CA THR A 134 15.63 16.34 4.59
C THR A 134 16.29 17.14 3.47
N SER A 135 17.59 16.92 3.22
CA SER A 135 18.29 17.53 2.09
C SER A 135 17.90 16.93 0.74
N MET A 136 17.22 15.77 0.76
CA MET A 136 16.82 14.98 -0.40
C MET A 136 18.00 14.55 -1.29
N THR A 137 19.21 14.56 -0.74
CA THR A 137 20.42 14.11 -1.45
C THR A 137 20.81 12.69 -1.13
N TYR A 138 20.28 12.11 -0.04
CA TYR A 138 20.52 10.74 0.35
C TYR A 138 19.62 9.77 -0.43
N SER A 139 20.21 8.73 -0.99
CA SER A 139 19.47 7.63 -1.59
C SER A 139 20.27 6.35 -1.57
N LYS A 140 19.61 5.22 -1.28
CA LYS A 140 20.21 3.90 -1.34
C LYS A 140 20.47 3.47 -2.79
N PHE A 141 21.58 2.74 -2.99
CA PHE A 141 21.88 2.19 -4.30
C PHE A 141 21.07 0.91 -4.55
N PRO A 142 20.36 0.76 -5.69
CA PRO A 142 19.35 -0.28 -5.89
C PRO A 142 19.85 -1.73 -5.84
N THR A 143 21.14 -1.98 -5.75
CA THR A 143 21.74 -3.33 -5.81
C THR A 143 22.89 -3.52 -4.83
N ASP A 144 22.97 -2.71 -3.78
CA ASP A 144 24.12 -2.68 -2.87
C ASP A 144 23.75 -2.99 -1.41
N ALA A 145 22.77 -3.89 -1.23
CA ALA A 145 22.40 -4.40 0.09
C ALA A 145 22.13 -3.30 1.14
N GLY A 146 21.43 -2.24 0.73
CA GLY A 146 21.06 -1.12 1.60
C GLY A 146 22.10 0.00 1.69
N HIS A 147 23.30 -0.13 1.11
CA HIS A 147 24.25 0.97 1.07
C HIS A 147 23.84 2.06 0.06
N PRO A 148 24.12 3.33 0.34
CA PRO A 148 24.09 4.38 -0.65
C PRO A 148 25.30 4.29 -1.59
N ASN A 149 25.38 5.19 -2.55
CA ASN A 149 26.50 5.27 -3.48
C ASN A 149 27.64 6.10 -2.85
N TYR A 150 28.73 5.49 -2.50
CA TYR A 150 29.91 6.18 -1.89
C TYR A 150 30.91 6.72 -2.92
N VAL A 151 30.84 6.24 -4.17
CA VAL A 151 31.67 6.70 -5.28
C VAL A 151 30.82 6.90 -6.52
N ALA A 152 31.22 7.80 -7.42
CA ALA A 152 30.52 8.00 -8.66
C ALA A 152 30.41 6.68 -9.46
N LYS A 153 29.19 6.31 -9.90
CA LYS A 153 28.88 5.01 -10.48
C LYS A 153 27.88 5.12 -11.61
N GLU A 154 28.18 4.51 -12.75
CA GLU A 154 27.24 4.45 -13.87
C GLU A 154 26.06 3.53 -13.52
N TRP A 155 24.83 4.04 -13.67
CA TRP A 155 23.63 3.25 -13.45
C TRP A 155 22.42 3.74 -14.27
N PRO A 156 21.73 2.83 -14.98
CA PRO A 156 22.12 1.44 -15.25
C PRO A 156 23.44 1.34 -16.03
N LYS A 157 24.18 0.25 -15.85
CA LYS A 157 25.46 0.03 -16.56
C LYS A 157 25.25 0.09 -18.08
N GLY A 158 26.07 0.85 -18.79
CA GLY A 158 25.98 1.06 -20.23
C GLY A 158 24.97 2.14 -20.64
N SER A 159 24.41 2.88 -19.69
CA SER A 159 23.44 3.98 -19.97
C SER A 159 24.09 5.34 -20.16
N GLY A 160 25.36 5.50 -19.81
CA GLY A 160 26.05 6.79 -19.74
C GLY A 160 25.60 7.69 -18.56
N LYS A 161 24.62 7.25 -17.76
CA LYS A 161 24.10 8.03 -16.63
C LYS A 161 24.92 7.76 -15.38
N MET A 162 25.67 8.76 -14.93
CA MET A 162 26.44 8.71 -13.69
C MET A 162 25.56 9.09 -12.50
N ARG A 163 25.56 8.25 -11.45
CA ARG A 163 25.06 8.61 -10.12
C ARG A 163 26.24 9.14 -9.28
N PRO A 164 26.15 10.35 -8.75
CA PRO A 164 27.20 10.91 -7.88
C PRO A 164 27.24 10.17 -6.55
N PRO A 165 28.32 10.27 -5.78
CA PRO A 165 28.34 9.81 -4.38
C PRO A 165 27.35 10.63 -3.56
N VAL A 166 26.83 10.02 -2.49
CA VAL A 166 26.02 10.73 -1.50
C VAL A 166 26.94 11.60 -0.63
N ASP A 167 26.52 12.82 -0.36
CA ASP A 167 27.16 13.71 0.61
C ASP A 167 26.64 13.36 2.01
N LEU A 168 27.38 12.50 2.71
CA LEU A 168 27.01 12.01 4.04
C LEU A 168 27.04 13.12 5.10
N VAL A 169 27.93 14.09 4.98
CA VAL A 169 28.00 15.24 5.91
C VAL A 169 26.76 16.09 5.77
N LYS A 170 26.42 16.46 4.53
CA LYS A 170 25.21 17.25 4.25
C LYS A 170 23.96 16.54 4.72
N ALA A 171 23.83 15.24 4.43
CA ALA A 171 22.68 14.44 4.87
C ALA A 171 22.57 14.40 6.39
N ALA A 172 23.68 14.13 7.11
CA ALA A 172 23.72 14.10 8.58
C ALA A 172 23.37 15.44 9.23
N GLN A 173 23.81 16.55 8.62
CA GLN A 173 23.51 17.90 9.11
C GLN A 173 22.10 18.39 8.78
N SER A 174 21.42 17.74 7.83
CA SER A 174 20.09 18.10 7.35
C SER A 174 19.00 17.14 7.83
N VAL A 175 19.18 16.47 8.96
CA VAL A 175 18.18 15.54 9.47
C VAL A 175 16.98 16.26 10.07
N GLY A 176 15.80 15.64 9.95
CA GLY A 176 14.55 16.17 10.44
C GLY A 176 13.44 15.12 10.43
N THR A 177 12.19 15.58 10.49
CA THR A 177 11.02 14.70 10.42
C THR A 177 10.93 14.03 9.05
N PRO A 178 10.75 12.71 8.96
CA PRO A 178 10.56 12.00 7.71
C PRO A 178 9.39 12.55 6.89
N GLY A 179 9.58 12.66 5.59
CA GLY A 179 8.53 13.10 4.67
C GLY A 179 8.16 12.05 3.64
N ARG A 180 7.21 12.39 2.75
CA ARG A 180 6.74 11.50 1.66
C ARG A 180 7.89 10.97 0.79
N GLN A 181 8.92 11.77 0.53
CA GLN A 181 10.05 11.35 -0.29
C GLN A 181 10.94 10.31 0.42
N ASN A 182 11.07 10.38 1.75
CA ASN A 182 11.82 9.39 2.52
C ASN A 182 11.09 8.04 2.46
N CYS A 183 9.83 7.98 2.89
CA CYS A 183 9.00 6.78 2.86
C CYS A 183 8.86 6.24 1.43
N GLY A 184 8.56 7.13 0.47
CA GLY A 184 8.37 6.83 -0.93
C GLY A 184 9.61 6.27 -1.62
N SER A 185 10.83 6.60 -1.15
CA SER A 185 12.07 6.05 -1.72
C SER A 185 12.10 4.52 -1.75
N CYS A 186 11.36 3.87 -0.83
CA CYS A 186 11.19 2.43 -0.76
C CYS A 186 9.77 1.99 -1.14
N HIS A 187 8.73 2.64 -0.60
CA HIS A 187 7.36 2.20 -0.73
C HIS A 187 6.79 2.38 -2.13
N PHE A 188 7.17 3.42 -2.88
CA PHE A 188 6.76 3.60 -4.27
C PHE A 188 7.41 2.61 -5.23
N TYR A 189 8.62 2.12 -4.90
CA TYR A 189 9.44 1.27 -5.77
C TYR A 189 9.42 -0.21 -5.39
N GLY A 190 8.50 -0.63 -4.56
CA GLY A 190 8.28 -2.03 -4.24
C GLY A 190 8.06 -2.88 -5.50
N GLY A 191 8.59 -4.12 -5.53
CA GLY A 191 8.53 -4.97 -6.73
C GLY A 191 9.54 -4.59 -7.82
N GLY A 192 10.42 -3.60 -7.57
CA GLY A 192 11.56 -3.26 -8.43
C GLY A 192 11.29 -2.20 -9.49
N GLY A 193 10.28 -1.37 -9.29
CA GLY A 193 9.97 -0.21 -10.13
C GLY A 193 8.84 0.62 -9.54
N ASP A 194 8.70 1.84 -10.01
CA ASP A 194 7.66 2.76 -9.60
C ASP A 194 6.26 2.20 -9.91
N GLY A 195 5.37 2.18 -8.90
CA GLY A 195 4.01 1.66 -9.02
C GLY A 195 3.89 0.16 -9.33
N VAL A 196 4.99 -0.62 -9.32
CA VAL A 196 4.93 -2.05 -9.70
C VAL A 196 4.08 -2.86 -8.75
N LYS A 197 4.31 -2.70 -7.44
CA LYS A 197 3.67 -3.53 -6.42
C LYS A 197 2.25 -3.04 -6.11
N HIS A 198 2.14 -1.78 -5.72
CA HIS A 198 0.87 -1.16 -5.36
C HIS A 198 0.35 -0.34 -6.53
N GLY A 199 -0.95 -0.34 -6.74
CA GLY A 199 -1.58 0.48 -7.77
C GLY A 199 -2.01 1.84 -7.27
N ASP A 200 -2.02 2.03 -5.95
CA ASP A 200 -2.45 3.23 -5.23
C ASP A 200 -1.29 3.91 -4.49
N LEU A 201 -0.05 3.47 -4.73
CA LEU A 201 1.14 3.96 -4.04
C LEU A 201 2.33 4.02 -5.00
N ASP A 202 2.57 5.18 -5.57
CA ASP A 202 3.63 5.47 -6.52
C ASP A 202 4.21 6.89 -6.33
N SER A 203 5.23 7.26 -7.11
CA SER A 203 5.95 8.52 -6.93
C SER A 203 5.13 9.78 -7.22
N SER A 204 3.95 9.68 -7.83
CA SER A 204 3.03 10.81 -7.99
C SER A 204 2.56 11.37 -6.65
N LEU A 205 2.55 10.54 -5.61
CA LEU A 205 2.20 10.95 -4.24
C LEU A 205 3.26 11.81 -3.53
N ASN A 206 4.42 12.04 -4.12
CA ASN A 206 5.37 13.03 -3.57
C ASN A 206 4.78 14.44 -3.58
N ASN A 207 4.03 14.79 -4.62
CA ASN A 207 3.36 16.08 -4.75
C ASN A 207 2.07 15.91 -5.56
N PRO A 208 1.06 15.19 -5.02
CA PRO A 208 -0.13 14.86 -5.78
C PRO A 208 -1.03 16.07 -5.97
N PRO A 209 -1.69 16.19 -7.13
CA PRO A 209 -2.80 17.13 -7.28
C PRO A 209 -4.00 16.66 -6.44
N LYS A 210 -4.87 17.60 -6.06
CA LYS A 210 -6.02 17.31 -5.17
C LYS A 210 -6.98 16.25 -5.73
N HIS A 211 -7.12 16.17 -7.04
CA HIS A 211 -7.98 15.14 -7.65
C HIS A 211 -7.40 13.73 -7.51
N LEU A 212 -6.08 13.60 -7.30
CA LEU A 212 -5.43 12.31 -7.09
C LEU A 212 -5.55 11.86 -5.63
N ASP A 213 -5.22 12.76 -4.67
CA ASP A 213 -5.33 12.46 -3.25
C ASP A 213 -5.62 13.74 -2.44
N VAL A 214 -6.75 13.74 -1.73
CA VAL A 214 -7.21 14.92 -0.96
C VAL A 214 -6.42 15.15 0.31
N HIS A 215 -5.82 14.10 0.89
CA HIS A 215 -5.07 14.19 2.12
C HIS A 215 -3.63 14.66 1.88
N MET A 216 -2.96 14.07 0.88
CA MET A 216 -1.55 14.34 0.59
C MET A 216 -1.33 15.55 -0.33
N SER A 217 -2.34 15.99 -1.07
CA SER A 217 -2.22 17.17 -1.94
C SER A 217 -1.84 18.43 -1.16
N PRO A 218 -0.90 19.25 -1.65
CA PRO A 218 -0.64 20.58 -1.10
C PRO A 218 -1.87 21.52 -1.15
N ASP A 219 -2.77 21.30 -2.12
CA ASP A 219 -4.06 22.01 -2.22
C ASP A 219 -5.18 21.33 -1.41
N GLY A 220 -4.85 20.29 -0.68
CA GLY A 220 -5.72 19.55 0.27
C GLY A 220 -5.25 19.73 1.70
N ALA A 221 -5.15 18.62 2.44
CA ALA A 221 -4.65 18.63 3.81
C ALA A 221 -3.11 18.70 3.91
N ASN A 222 -2.40 18.41 2.84
CA ASN A 222 -0.94 18.36 2.74
C ASN A 222 -0.28 17.41 3.74
N PHE A 223 -0.96 16.31 4.09
CA PHE A 223 -0.48 15.31 5.03
C PHE A 223 0.76 14.58 4.49
N GLN A 224 1.67 14.27 5.39
CA GLN A 224 2.78 13.36 5.16
C GLN A 224 2.35 11.93 5.50
N CYS A 225 3.19 10.94 5.18
CA CYS A 225 2.86 9.53 5.48
C CYS A 225 2.63 9.30 6.99
N GLN A 226 3.44 9.92 7.84
CA GLN A 226 3.37 9.79 9.29
C GLN A 226 2.15 10.49 9.94
N ASP A 227 1.40 11.30 9.19
CA ASP A 227 0.15 11.87 9.73
C ASP A 227 -0.96 10.81 9.85
N CYS A 228 -0.85 9.71 9.07
CA CYS A 228 -1.70 8.52 9.18
C CYS A 228 -0.95 7.33 9.77
N HIS A 229 0.30 7.12 9.34
CA HIS A 229 1.19 6.08 9.85
C HIS A 229 2.03 6.64 10.99
N THR A 230 1.38 6.97 12.11
CA THR A 230 2.05 7.55 13.28
C THR A 230 3.14 6.63 13.79
N THR A 231 4.15 7.22 14.42
CA THR A 231 5.33 6.49 14.89
C THR A 231 5.57 6.79 16.35
N SER A 232 5.73 5.74 17.16
CA SER A 232 6.10 5.82 18.57
C SER A 232 7.26 4.87 18.84
N GLY A 233 8.37 5.35 19.39
CA GLY A 233 9.57 4.52 19.58
C GLY A 233 10.00 3.84 18.26
N HIS A 234 9.98 4.55 17.14
CA HIS A 234 10.23 4.06 15.78
C HIS A 234 9.27 2.96 15.26
N GLU A 235 8.34 2.46 16.05
CA GLU A 235 7.28 1.58 15.55
C GLU A 235 6.26 2.42 14.79
N THR A 236 6.07 2.08 13.51
CA THR A 236 5.16 2.80 12.61
C THR A 236 3.84 2.05 12.50
N ALA A 237 2.73 2.78 12.68
CA ALA A 237 1.37 2.24 12.61
C ALA A 237 1.05 1.61 11.27
N GLY A 238 0.25 0.54 11.33
CA GLY A 238 -0.28 -0.15 10.17
C GLY A 238 0.68 -1.21 9.60
N SER A 239 0.10 -2.33 9.20
CA SER A 239 0.83 -3.42 8.56
C SER A 239 -0.05 -4.12 7.54
N ARG A 240 0.51 -4.45 6.38
CA ARG A 240 -0.18 -5.30 5.39
C ARG A 240 -0.42 -6.73 5.89
N TYR A 241 0.25 -7.14 6.94
CA TYR A 241 0.11 -8.49 7.52
C TYR A 241 -1.01 -8.56 8.56
N ILE A 242 -1.36 -7.42 9.15
CA ILE A 242 -2.53 -7.25 10.01
C ILE A 242 -3.20 -5.94 9.60
N VAL A 243 -4.27 -6.04 8.85
CA VAL A 243 -5.07 -4.90 8.42
C VAL A 243 -6.25 -4.75 9.39
N ASN A 244 -6.47 -3.56 9.92
CA ASN A 244 -7.71 -3.26 10.62
C ASN A 244 -8.84 -3.10 9.59
N ALA A 245 -9.45 -4.22 9.20
CA ALA A 245 -10.46 -4.21 8.14
C ALA A 245 -11.77 -3.55 8.55
N LYS A 246 -12.04 -3.52 9.85
CA LYS A 246 -13.25 -2.93 10.42
C LYS A 246 -12.92 -2.28 11.76
N ASP A 247 -12.55 -1.02 11.72
CA ASP A 247 -12.36 -0.24 12.93
C ASP A 247 -13.72 0.02 13.60
N THR A 248 -13.80 -0.31 14.89
CA THR A 248 -15.01 -0.11 15.73
C THR A 248 -14.80 0.89 16.84
N ASP A 249 -13.58 1.40 17.02
CA ASP A 249 -13.22 2.30 18.11
C ASP A 249 -13.53 3.76 17.77
N GLY A 250 -13.58 4.11 16.47
CA GLY A 250 -13.95 5.45 16.02
C GLY A 250 -12.84 6.47 16.21
N ILE A 251 -13.19 7.72 16.50
CA ILE A 251 -12.25 8.82 16.58
C ILE A 251 -11.28 8.59 17.75
N ASP A 252 -10.04 8.46 17.39
CA ASP A 252 -8.89 8.48 18.26
C ASP A 252 -7.72 8.94 17.39
N VAL A 253 -7.50 10.25 17.39
CA VAL A 253 -6.59 10.89 16.44
C VAL A 253 -5.20 10.28 16.54
N PRO A 254 -4.57 9.87 15.43
CA PRO A 254 -3.27 9.25 15.42
C PRO A 254 -2.23 10.01 16.27
N GLY A 255 -1.50 9.27 17.09
CA GLY A 255 -0.52 9.83 18.03
C GLY A 255 -1.06 10.25 19.39
N HIS A 256 -2.35 10.07 19.68
CA HIS A 256 -2.99 10.43 20.93
C HIS A 256 -3.56 9.24 21.72
N GLY A 257 -2.90 8.09 21.67
CA GLY A 257 -3.31 6.89 22.40
C GLY A 257 -4.20 5.93 21.60
N ASP A 258 -4.26 6.12 20.31
CA ASP A 258 -5.06 5.35 19.34
C ASP A 258 -4.56 3.91 19.09
N GLN A 259 -3.71 3.39 19.94
CA GLN A 259 -3.08 2.07 19.78
C GLN A 259 -2.40 1.91 18.41
N ASN A 260 -1.98 3.01 17.84
CA ASN A 260 -1.25 3.07 16.56
C ASN A 260 -2.06 2.54 15.37
N ARG A 261 -3.37 2.82 15.33
CA ARG A 261 -4.25 2.45 14.21
C ARG A 261 -4.05 3.38 13.00
N ALA A 262 -3.81 2.83 11.84
CA ALA A 262 -3.82 3.56 10.57
C ALA A 262 -5.17 3.33 9.86
N SER A 263 -6.27 3.81 10.44
CA SER A 263 -7.62 3.65 9.91
C SER A 263 -8.25 4.99 9.50
N CYS A 264 -9.22 4.96 8.59
CA CYS A 264 -9.98 6.15 8.22
C CYS A 264 -10.82 6.64 9.40
N GLU A 265 -11.38 5.71 10.16
CA GLU A 265 -12.26 5.97 11.29
C GLU A 265 -11.55 6.68 12.46
N SER A 266 -10.23 6.51 12.60
CA SER A 266 -9.48 7.18 13.65
C SER A 266 -9.52 8.72 13.55
N CYS A 267 -9.73 9.25 12.34
CA CYS A 267 -9.93 10.68 12.11
C CYS A 267 -11.38 11.04 11.76
N HIS A 268 -12.07 10.19 11.00
CA HIS A 268 -13.40 10.49 10.47
C HIS A 268 -14.55 9.93 11.32
N GLY A 269 -14.27 9.07 12.30
CA GLY A 269 -15.29 8.42 13.14
C GLY A 269 -16.08 7.34 12.41
N LEU A 270 -17.03 6.74 13.11
CA LEU A 270 -17.86 5.63 12.59
C LEU A 270 -19.04 6.12 11.75
N GLU A 271 -19.42 7.38 11.87
CA GLU A 271 -20.53 8.01 11.13
C GLU A 271 -20.06 9.27 10.39
N PRO A 272 -19.12 9.17 9.41
CA PRO A 272 -18.49 10.33 8.78
C PRO A 272 -19.40 11.16 7.88
N HIS A 273 -20.57 10.66 7.53
CA HIS A 273 -21.53 11.35 6.67
C HIS A 273 -22.58 12.07 7.51
N GLU A 274 -22.31 13.32 7.89
CA GLU A 274 -23.16 14.07 8.83
C GLU A 274 -24.35 14.77 8.16
N HIS A 275 -24.30 15.04 6.83
CA HIS A 275 -25.24 15.93 6.18
C HIS A 275 -25.90 15.32 4.93
N GLY A 276 -27.16 15.70 4.72
CA GLY A 276 -27.95 15.34 3.54
C GLY A 276 -28.91 14.17 3.77
N PRO A 277 -29.86 13.98 2.84
CA PRO A 277 -30.94 13.00 2.98
C PRO A 277 -30.47 11.55 2.96
N MET A 278 -29.24 11.30 2.53
CA MET A 278 -28.63 9.98 2.42
C MET A 278 -27.62 9.67 3.52
N ALA A 279 -27.36 10.60 4.45
CA ALA A 279 -26.31 10.45 5.47
C ALA A 279 -26.42 9.13 6.26
N ALA A 280 -27.59 8.86 6.83
CA ALA A 280 -27.83 7.62 7.59
C ALA A 280 -27.61 6.35 6.75
N ARG A 281 -27.95 6.38 5.46
CA ARG A 281 -27.73 5.23 4.56
C ARG A 281 -26.26 5.06 4.22
N LEU A 282 -25.52 6.14 4.00
CA LEU A 282 -24.09 6.09 3.72
C LEU A 282 -23.31 5.60 4.96
N ASN A 283 -23.69 6.07 6.15
CA ASN A 283 -23.11 5.55 7.40
C ASN A 283 -23.45 4.07 7.62
N HIS A 284 -24.65 3.63 7.25
CA HIS A 284 -24.99 2.20 7.25
C HIS A 284 -24.12 1.43 6.25
N HIS A 285 -23.84 1.95 5.05
CA HIS A 285 -22.90 1.31 4.12
C HIS A 285 -21.48 1.20 4.72
N ALA A 286 -21.01 2.21 5.46
CA ALA A 286 -19.69 2.17 6.10
C ALA A 286 -19.53 1.04 7.12
N THR A 287 -20.62 0.42 7.60
CA THR A 287 -20.53 -0.77 8.44
C THR A 287 -20.18 -2.05 7.67
N ALA A 288 -20.46 -2.09 6.36
CA ALA A 288 -20.26 -3.27 5.51
C ALA A 288 -19.24 -3.05 4.38
N LEU A 289 -18.95 -1.80 4.03
CA LEU A 289 -17.99 -1.44 2.99
C LEU A 289 -16.83 -0.67 3.61
N ALA A 290 -15.61 -0.99 3.25
CA ALA A 290 -14.46 -0.14 3.56
C ALA A 290 -14.62 1.23 2.91
N CYS A 291 -14.16 2.29 3.58
CA CYS A 291 -14.28 3.67 3.05
C CYS A 291 -13.66 3.81 1.65
N SER A 292 -12.52 3.13 1.43
CA SER A 292 -11.83 3.09 0.14
C SER A 292 -12.63 2.45 -0.98
N THR A 293 -13.62 1.59 -0.68
CA THR A 293 -14.52 0.99 -1.68
C THR A 293 -15.25 2.05 -2.49
N CYS A 294 -15.61 3.18 -1.86
CA CYS A 294 -16.28 4.30 -2.53
C CYS A 294 -15.31 5.46 -2.83
N HIS A 295 -14.36 5.75 -1.92
CA HIS A 295 -13.50 6.93 -2.00
C HIS A 295 -12.22 6.71 -2.80
N VAL A 296 -11.92 5.47 -3.22
CA VAL A 296 -10.86 5.15 -4.20
C VAL A 296 -11.49 4.41 -5.38
N PRO A 297 -12.19 5.13 -6.28
CA PRO A 297 -12.99 4.52 -7.36
C PRO A 297 -12.17 3.74 -8.38
N GLU A 298 -10.92 4.12 -8.57
CA GLU A 298 -9.93 3.51 -9.46
C GLU A 298 -8.54 3.69 -8.86
N TYR A 299 -7.63 2.77 -9.18
CA TYR A 299 -6.23 2.90 -8.82
C TYR A 299 -5.35 3.12 -10.06
N ALA A 300 -4.06 3.40 -9.87
CA ALA A 300 -3.12 3.76 -10.94
C ALA A 300 -3.61 4.96 -11.77
N ARG A 301 -4.13 5.99 -11.10
CA ARG A 301 -4.77 7.11 -11.78
C ARG A 301 -3.80 8.08 -12.43
N GLU A 302 -2.55 8.14 -11.98
CA GLU A 302 -1.51 9.00 -12.57
C GLU A 302 -0.46 8.18 -13.31
N LEU A 303 0.15 7.20 -12.65
CA LEU A 303 1.13 6.29 -13.26
C LEU A 303 0.51 4.93 -13.49
N LYS A 304 0.98 4.23 -14.54
CA LYS A 304 0.58 2.84 -14.78
C LYS A 304 1.15 1.93 -13.69
N THR A 305 0.35 0.97 -13.26
CA THR A 305 0.78 -0.12 -12.40
C THR A 305 0.95 -1.40 -13.21
N LYS A 306 1.82 -2.30 -12.73
CA LYS A 306 2.01 -3.60 -13.37
C LYS A 306 0.90 -4.56 -12.91
N THR A 307 0.12 -5.07 -13.84
CA THR A 307 -0.98 -6.01 -13.57
C THR A 307 -0.62 -7.46 -13.89
N VAL A 308 0.28 -7.67 -14.87
CA VAL A 308 0.75 -9.01 -15.25
C VAL A 308 2.27 -9.07 -15.29
N TRP A 309 2.82 -10.20 -14.82
CA TRP A 309 4.25 -10.54 -14.94
C TRP A 309 4.45 -12.01 -15.32
N ASP A 310 4.75 -12.26 -16.58
CA ASP A 310 5.02 -13.62 -17.08
C ASP A 310 6.53 -13.92 -17.09
N TRP A 311 6.97 -14.67 -16.06
CA TRP A 311 8.34 -15.13 -15.94
C TRP A 311 8.69 -16.27 -16.90
N SER A 312 7.72 -17.03 -17.42
CA SER A 312 7.97 -18.13 -18.36
C SER A 312 8.65 -17.66 -19.64
N GLN A 313 8.46 -16.39 -19.98
CA GLN A 313 9.05 -15.73 -21.14
C GLN A 313 10.47 -15.18 -20.89
N ALA A 314 11.01 -15.30 -19.66
CA ALA A 314 12.37 -14.87 -19.37
C ALA A 314 13.39 -15.89 -19.84
N GLY A 315 14.60 -15.41 -20.19
CA GLY A 315 15.72 -16.26 -20.63
C GLY A 315 15.95 -16.24 -22.14
N ASP A 316 15.01 -15.79 -22.94
CA ASP A 316 15.16 -15.71 -24.39
C ASP A 316 15.98 -14.47 -24.80
N THR A 317 17.26 -14.70 -25.11
CA THR A 317 18.20 -13.66 -25.53
C THR A 317 18.10 -13.28 -27.00
N SER A 318 17.33 -14.03 -27.81
CA SER A 318 17.07 -13.70 -29.20
C SER A 318 16.09 -12.53 -29.34
N ARG A 319 15.21 -12.33 -28.36
CA ARG A 319 14.25 -11.23 -28.29
C ARG A 319 14.87 -9.99 -27.69
N LYS A 320 14.61 -8.82 -28.28
CA LYS A 320 15.03 -7.52 -27.75
C LYS A 320 14.02 -7.03 -26.71
N THR A 321 14.49 -6.18 -25.80
CA THR A 321 13.61 -5.45 -24.87
C THR A 321 12.64 -4.57 -25.66
N THR A 322 11.37 -4.65 -25.31
CA THR A 322 10.29 -3.83 -25.88
C THR A 322 9.67 -2.93 -24.82
N LYS A 323 9.06 -1.85 -25.28
CA LYS A 323 8.35 -0.87 -24.45
C LYS A 323 7.06 -0.48 -25.14
N ASP A 324 6.08 -0.01 -24.36
CA ASP A 324 4.91 0.66 -24.89
C ASP A 324 5.21 2.12 -25.29
N ASP A 325 4.21 2.82 -25.81
CA ASP A 325 4.34 4.19 -26.30
C ASP A 325 4.66 5.20 -25.20
N GLU A 326 4.39 4.88 -23.92
CA GLU A 326 4.72 5.68 -22.77
C GLU A 326 6.08 5.33 -22.13
N GLY A 327 6.79 4.34 -22.70
CA GLY A 327 8.12 3.95 -22.26
C GLY A 327 8.16 2.88 -21.17
N TYR A 328 7.02 2.32 -20.76
CA TYR A 328 6.96 1.17 -19.85
C TYR A 328 7.48 -0.08 -20.56
N THR A 329 8.34 -0.82 -19.87
CA THR A 329 8.89 -2.05 -20.44
C THR A 329 7.80 -3.12 -20.52
N THR A 330 7.54 -3.65 -21.71
CA THR A 330 6.57 -4.74 -21.95
C THR A 330 7.23 -6.10 -22.04
N TYR A 331 8.51 -6.15 -22.38
CA TYR A 331 9.31 -7.38 -22.38
C TYR A 331 10.79 -7.07 -22.11
N THR A 332 11.46 -7.98 -21.40
CA THR A 332 12.92 -8.02 -21.34
C THR A 332 13.41 -9.47 -21.15
N PRO A 333 14.52 -9.88 -21.81
CA PRO A 333 15.08 -11.22 -21.63
C PRO A 333 15.36 -11.61 -20.18
N LYS A 334 15.63 -10.63 -19.32
CA LYS A 334 15.92 -10.85 -17.89
C LYS A 334 14.71 -11.22 -17.06
N LYS A 335 13.51 -10.76 -17.45
CA LYS A 335 12.34 -10.76 -16.56
C LYS A 335 11.05 -11.23 -17.22
N GLY A 336 11.05 -11.50 -18.55
CA GLY A 336 9.87 -11.92 -19.29
C GLY A 336 8.97 -10.77 -19.74
N VAL A 337 7.67 -11.04 -19.78
CA VAL A 337 6.61 -10.14 -20.28
C VAL A 337 5.92 -9.42 -19.13
N PHE A 338 5.47 -8.18 -19.41
CA PHE A 338 4.72 -7.36 -18.47
C PHE A 338 3.51 -6.71 -19.15
N GLU A 339 2.44 -6.59 -18.40
CA GLU A 339 1.31 -5.71 -18.73
C GLU A 339 1.21 -4.59 -17.71
N TRP A 340 0.83 -3.40 -18.20
CA TRP A 340 0.73 -2.19 -17.41
C TRP A 340 -0.59 -1.52 -17.70
N GLU A 341 -1.30 -1.15 -16.65
CA GLU A 341 -2.61 -0.53 -16.76
C GLU A 341 -2.70 0.76 -15.95
N ARG A 342 -3.62 1.63 -16.35
CA ARG A 342 -3.96 2.90 -15.70
C ARG A 342 -5.47 2.96 -15.52
N ASN A 343 -5.93 3.69 -14.50
CA ASN A 343 -7.35 3.87 -14.19
C ASN A 343 -8.08 2.53 -14.04
N VAL A 344 -7.49 1.65 -13.25
CA VAL A 344 -7.99 0.28 -13.09
C VAL A 344 -9.10 0.25 -12.04
N ILE A 345 -10.22 -0.35 -12.38
CA ILE A 345 -11.29 -0.63 -11.42
C ILE A 345 -10.79 -1.74 -10.47
N PRO A 346 -10.84 -1.53 -9.15
CA PRO A 346 -10.46 -2.56 -8.19
C PRO A 346 -11.31 -3.83 -8.31
N ASP A 347 -10.74 -4.96 -7.98
CA ASP A 347 -11.49 -6.14 -7.59
C ASP A 347 -11.97 -5.99 -6.15
N TYR A 348 -13.10 -6.61 -5.82
CA TYR A 348 -13.71 -6.46 -4.50
C TYR A 348 -13.86 -7.83 -3.85
N ASP A 349 -13.58 -7.90 -2.54
CA ASP A 349 -13.80 -9.11 -1.76
C ASP A 349 -14.21 -8.77 -0.32
N CYS A 350 -14.87 -9.72 0.36
CA CYS A 350 -15.21 -9.63 1.77
C CYS A 350 -13.98 -10.01 2.60
N PHE A 351 -13.48 -9.08 3.37
CA PHE A 351 -12.19 -9.18 4.03
C PHE A 351 -12.26 -8.76 5.49
N ASN A 352 -11.76 -9.61 6.39
CA ASN A 352 -11.73 -9.38 7.84
C ASN A 352 -10.37 -8.94 8.40
N GLY A 353 -9.43 -8.54 7.51
CA GLY A 353 -8.10 -8.07 7.90
C GLY A 353 -7.01 -9.14 7.85
N ASN A 354 -7.38 -10.40 7.75
CA ASN A 354 -6.46 -11.52 7.81
C ASN A 354 -6.17 -12.09 6.41
N VAL A 355 -4.94 -12.46 6.17
CA VAL A 355 -4.48 -13.04 4.90
C VAL A 355 -3.62 -14.26 5.19
N ASP A 356 -3.93 -15.39 4.57
CA ASP A 356 -3.01 -16.52 4.53
C ASP A 356 -1.99 -16.29 3.42
N TYR A 357 -0.73 -16.25 3.79
CA TYR A 357 0.40 -16.09 2.88
C TYR A 357 1.06 -17.43 2.60
N THR A 358 1.38 -17.70 1.36
CA THR A 358 2.20 -18.86 1.00
C THR A 358 3.64 -18.65 1.43
N TYR A 359 4.19 -19.61 2.16
CA TYR A 359 5.56 -19.60 2.68
C TYR A 359 6.55 -20.24 1.71
N VAL A 360 7.81 -19.87 1.88
CA VAL A 360 8.93 -20.55 1.21
C VAL A 360 8.98 -22.01 1.68
N GLY A 361 8.88 -22.95 0.75
CA GLY A 361 8.90 -24.39 1.03
C GLY A 361 7.53 -25.00 1.40
N GLU A 362 6.48 -24.21 1.46
CA GLU A 362 5.13 -24.70 1.68
C GLU A 362 4.68 -25.58 0.51
N LYS A 363 4.10 -26.75 0.83
CA LYS A 363 3.48 -27.63 -0.16
C LYS A 363 2.15 -27.01 -0.60
N ILE A 364 2.05 -26.69 -1.88
CA ILE A 364 0.88 -26.06 -2.47
C ILE A 364 0.58 -26.63 -3.84
N VAL A 365 -0.69 -26.82 -4.14
CA VAL A 365 -1.16 -27.23 -5.46
C VAL A 365 -2.04 -26.13 -6.06
N PRO A 366 -2.03 -25.95 -7.39
CA PRO A 366 -2.97 -25.05 -8.04
C PRO A 366 -4.43 -25.39 -7.68
N ASP A 367 -5.24 -24.37 -7.47
CA ASP A 367 -6.67 -24.52 -7.24
C ASP A 367 -7.38 -25.10 -8.49
N ALA A 368 -8.69 -25.38 -8.43
CA ALA A 368 -9.45 -25.97 -9.52
C ALA A 368 -9.41 -25.19 -10.84
N ASP A 369 -9.12 -23.89 -10.79
CA ASP A 369 -8.93 -23.00 -11.95
C ASP A 369 -7.49 -22.98 -12.47
N GLY A 370 -6.59 -23.77 -11.88
CA GLY A 370 -5.17 -23.85 -12.28
C GLY A 370 -4.30 -22.71 -11.73
N ILE A 371 -4.80 -21.94 -10.76
CA ILE A 371 -4.09 -20.79 -10.19
C ILE A 371 -3.56 -21.14 -8.79
N VAL A 372 -2.32 -20.75 -8.51
CA VAL A 372 -1.75 -20.75 -7.15
C VAL A 372 -1.96 -19.36 -6.54
N ARG A 373 -2.81 -19.28 -5.54
CA ARG A 373 -3.04 -18.05 -4.78
C ARG A 373 -1.99 -17.91 -3.68
N LEU A 374 -1.02 -17.01 -3.90
CA LEU A 374 0.05 -16.74 -2.92
C LEU A 374 -0.44 -15.91 -1.72
N THR A 375 -1.62 -15.35 -1.83
CA THR A 375 -2.38 -14.71 -0.75
C THR A 375 -3.82 -15.17 -0.83
N LYS A 376 -4.37 -15.67 0.28
CA LYS A 376 -5.79 -16.03 0.41
C LYS A 376 -6.41 -15.10 1.44
N LEU A 377 -7.31 -14.24 0.98
CA LEU A 377 -8.03 -13.31 1.85
C LEU A 377 -8.95 -14.12 2.78
N GLN A 378 -9.02 -13.71 4.05
CA GLN A 378 -9.91 -14.32 5.02
C GLN A 378 -11.14 -13.46 5.27
N GLY A 379 -12.25 -14.11 5.63
CA GLY A 379 -13.56 -13.50 5.81
C GLY A 379 -14.51 -13.85 4.68
N ASP A 380 -15.78 -13.85 4.99
CA ASP A 380 -16.86 -13.94 4.02
C ASP A 380 -17.84 -12.77 4.24
N CYS A 381 -18.79 -12.59 3.32
CA CYS A 381 -19.72 -11.47 3.40
C CYS A 381 -20.76 -11.59 4.53
N GLY A 382 -20.81 -12.70 5.24
CA GLY A 382 -21.57 -12.90 6.48
C GLY A 382 -20.74 -12.75 7.75
N ASP A 383 -19.42 -12.62 7.62
CA ASP A 383 -18.52 -12.40 8.75
C ASP A 383 -18.72 -10.99 9.33
N LYS A 384 -19.03 -10.92 10.64
CA LYS A 384 -19.29 -9.65 11.34
C LYS A 384 -18.07 -8.70 11.38
N ASP A 385 -16.87 -9.26 11.28
CA ASP A 385 -15.60 -8.54 11.34
C ASP A 385 -15.09 -8.19 9.93
N ALA A 386 -15.75 -8.67 8.87
CA ALA A 386 -15.41 -8.34 7.50
C ALA A 386 -16.17 -7.10 6.97
N ARG A 387 -15.52 -6.47 5.99
CA ARG A 387 -16.13 -5.48 5.09
C ARG A 387 -15.76 -5.83 3.66
N ILE A 388 -16.50 -5.30 2.69
CA ILE A 388 -16.11 -5.36 1.29
C ILE A 388 -14.98 -4.35 1.06
N TRP A 389 -13.83 -4.85 0.63
CA TRP A 389 -12.60 -4.08 0.37
C TRP A 389 -12.24 -4.08 -1.11
N PRO A 390 -11.65 -2.98 -1.62
CA PRO A 390 -11.06 -2.95 -2.95
C PRO A 390 -9.64 -3.51 -2.94
N PHE A 391 -9.31 -4.30 -3.97
CA PHE A 391 -7.99 -4.90 -4.16
C PHE A 391 -7.46 -4.67 -5.56
N LYS A 392 -6.15 -4.56 -5.67
CA LYS A 392 -5.41 -4.87 -6.87
C LYS A 392 -5.05 -6.35 -6.82
N ILE A 393 -5.41 -7.11 -7.85
CA ILE A 393 -4.91 -8.46 -8.05
C ILE A 393 -3.76 -8.40 -9.06
N MET A 394 -2.58 -8.83 -8.64
CA MET A 394 -1.45 -8.97 -9.54
C MET A 394 -1.36 -10.41 -10.01
N HIS A 395 -1.45 -10.61 -11.33
CA HIS A 395 -1.32 -11.91 -11.97
C HIS A 395 0.13 -12.15 -12.38
N SER A 396 0.59 -13.39 -12.26
CA SER A 396 1.93 -13.73 -12.72
C SER A 396 2.00 -15.19 -13.13
N VAL A 397 3.02 -15.53 -13.94
CA VAL A 397 3.37 -16.90 -14.29
C VAL A 397 4.73 -17.20 -13.67
N ASN A 398 4.75 -18.03 -12.64
CA ASN A 398 5.92 -18.29 -11.80
C ASN A 398 6.40 -19.74 -11.91
N PRO A 399 7.70 -20.00 -11.70
CA PRO A 399 8.24 -21.37 -11.72
C PRO A 399 7.78 -22.18 -10.50
N TYR A 400 7.47 -23.44 -10.75
CA TYR A 400 6.89 -24.40 -9.80
C TYR A 400 7.48 -25.79 -10.02
N ASP A 401 7.77 -26.51 -8.94
CA ASP A 401 8.16 -27.93 -8.97
C ASP A 401 6.91 -28.80 -8.79
N PRO A 402 6.45 -29.50 -9.85
CA PRO A 402 5.22 -30.29 -9.76
C PRO A 402 5.37 -31.58 -8.94
N ASN A 403 6.59 -32.11 -8.78
CA ASN A 403 6.85 -33.33 -8.03
C ASN A 403 6.95 -33.04 -6.53
N GLU A 404 7.66 -31.98 -6.17
CA GLU A 404 7.74 -31.52 -4.78
C GLU A 404 6.52 -30.70 -4.35
N GLN A 405 5.70 -30.25 -5.29
CA GLN A 405 4.52 -29.40 -5.06
C GLN A 405 4.88 -28.10 -4.32
N VAL A 406 5.96 -27.44 -4.71
CA VAL A 406 6.42 -26.17 -4.11
C VAL A 406 6.66 -25.10 -5.16
N MET A 407 6.46 -23.84 -4.78
CA MET A 407 6.91 -22.72 -5.60
C MET A 407 8.43 -22.62 -5.57
N ILE A 408 9.03 -22.46 -6.72
CA ILE A 408 10.48 -22.35 -6.87
C ILE A 408 10.96 -20.95 -6.51
N THR A 409 12.07 -20.86 -5.75
CA THR A 409 12.78 -19.62 -5.39
C THR A 409 14.06 -19.47 -6.22
N PRO A 410 14.01 -18.90 -7.41
CA PRO A 410 15.17 -18.86 -8.30
C PRO A 410 16.21 -17.82 -7.85
N HIS A 411 17.49 -18.09 -8.13
CA HIS A 411 18.57 -17.12 -8.02
C HIS A 411 18.55 -16.15 -9.22
N LEU A 412 17.85 -15.03 -9.05
CA LEU A 412 17.62 -14.07 -10.13
C LEU A 412 18.80 -13.10 -10.31
N PHE A 413 19.31 -12.56 -9.18
CA PHE A 413 20.26 -11.47 -9.15
C PHE A 413 21.62 -11.91 -8.56
N GLY A 414 22.70 -11.64 -9.30
CA GLY A 414 24.06 -11.92 -8.87
C GLY A 414 25.08 -11.57 -9.95
N LYS A 415 26.37 -11.59 -9.56
CA LYS A 415 27.50 -11.46 -10.49
C LYS A 415 28.04 -12.81 -10.96
N ASP A 416 27.61 -13.88 -10.32
CA ASP A 416 28.04 -15.25 -10.57
C ASP A 416 27.38 -15.85 -11.82
N LYS A 417 27.81 -17.06 -12.18
CA LYS A 417 27.36 -17.77 -13.38
C LYS A 417 25.97 -18.41 -13.24
N ASN A 418 25.38 -18.42 -12.04
CA ASN A 418 24.09 -19.06 -11.77
C ASN A 418 22.92 -18.06 -11.79
N ALA A 419 23.20 -16.76 -11.60
CA ALA A 419 22.17 -15.74 -11.61
C ALA A 419 21.44 -15.65 -12.97
N LEU A 420 20.09 -15.78 -12.97
CA LEU A 420 19.27 -15.76 -14.19
C LEU A 420 19.50 -14.48 -15.02
N TRP A 421 19.57 -13.32 -14.36
CA TRP A 421 19.73 -12.04 -15.07
C TRP A 421 21.11 -11.83 -15.71
N LYS A 422 22.02 -12.78 -15.50
CA LYS A 422 23.34 -12.80 -16.13
C LYS A 422 23.52 -13.93 -17.13
N ASN A 423 23.03 -15.12 -16.84
CA ASN A 423 23.25 -16.32 -17.65
C ASN A 423 22.05 -16.72 -18.50
N TYR A 424 20.83 -16.23 -18.21
CA TYR A 424 19.58 -16.53 -18.90
C TYR A 424 19.20 -18.02 -18.92
N LYS A 425 19.66 -18.80 -17.93
CA LYS A 425 19.42 -20.25 -17.81
C LYS A 425 18.64 -20.56 -16.55
N TRP A 426 17.41 -20.97 -16.72
CA TRP A 426 16.52 -21.33 -15.63
C TRP A 426 17.05 -22.48 -14.78
N ASP A 427 17.52 -23.57 -15.39
CA ASP A 427 18.03 -24.74 -14.65
C ASP A 427 19.09 -24.38 -13.61
N ARG A 428 20.03 -23.50 -13.99
CA ARG A 428 21.08 -23.03 -13.07
C ARG A 428 20.55 -22.14 -11.98
N ALA A 429 19.67 -21.23 -12.34
CA ALA A 429 19.10 -20.28 -11.39
C ALA A 429 18.17 -20.96 -10.38
N ILE A 430 17.38 -21.92 -10.82
CA ILE A 430 16.51 -22.73 -9.97
C ILE A 430 17.34 -23.55 -9.01
N LYS A 431 18.28 -24.36 -9.51
CA LYS A 431 19.13 -25.20 -8.65
C LYS A 431 19.84 -24.38 -7.56
N ALA A 432 20.45 -23.26 -7.94
CA ALA A 432 21.16 -22.41 -6.98
C ALA A 432 20.22 -21.74 -5.96
N GLY A 433 19.05 -21.30 -6.40
CA GLY A 433 18.07 -20.65 -5.52
C GLY A 433 17.43 -21.61 -4.52
N MET A 434 17.06 -22.81 -4.97
CA MET A 434 16.51 -23.88 -4.10
C MET A 434 17.52 -24.34 -3.06
N GLU A 435 18.79 -24.51 -3.45
CA GLU A 435 19.89 -24.86 -2.54
C GLU A 435 20.09 -23.80 -1.44
N VAL A 436 20.12 -22.51 -1.80
CA VAL A 436 20.25 -21.41 -0.82
C VAL A 436 19.06 -21.34 0.11
N SER A 437 17.86 -21.57 -0.39
CA SER A 437 16.62 -21.60 0.40
C SER A 437 16.49 -22.85 1.27
N GLY A 438 17.36 -23.86 1.08
CA GLY A 438 17.32 -25.11 1.83
C GLY A 438 16.11 -25.99 1.48
N MET A 439 15.62 -25.86 0.24
CA MET A 439 14.47 -26.63 -0.24
C MET A 439 14.88 -27.78 -1.16
N ASP A 440 14.15 -28.90 -1.08
CA ASP A 440 14.30 -29.99 -2.03
C ASP A 440 13.83 -29.52 -3.43
N TYR A 441 14.52 -30.04 -4.44
CA TYR A 441 14.19 -29.78 -5.84
C TYR A 441 14.27 -31.09 -6.62
N SER A 442 13.16 -31.47 -7.26
CA SER A 442 13.07 -32.74 -7.98
C SER A 442 13.95 -32.83 -9.24
N GLY A 443 14.43 -31.69 -9.73
CA GLY A 443 15.13 -31.58 -11.00
C GLY A 443 14.22 -31.22 -12.18
N GLU A 444 12.92 -31.16 -11.95
CA GLU A 444 11.91 -30.78 -12.94
C GLU A 444 11.17 -29.50 -12.51
N TYR A 445 10.78 -28.68 -13.48
CA TYR A 445 9.97 -27.50 -13.22
C TYR A 445 8.98 -27.24 -14.35
N THR A 446 7.91 -26.60 -13.98
CA THR A 446 6.93 -26.01 -14.90
C THR A 446 6.64 -24.57 -14.49
N PHE A 447 5.75 -23.91 -15.22
CA PHE A 447 5.26 -22.58 -14.85
C PHE A 447 3.78 -22.67 -14.56
N VAL A 448 3.35 -22.01 -13.47
CA VAL A 448 1.95 -21.94 -13.03
C VAL A 448 1.49 -20.50 -12.91
N ASN A 449 0.21 -20.27 -13.16
CA ASN A 449 -0.42 -18.98 -12.91
C ASN A 449 -0.49 -18.73 -11.41
N THR A 450 -0.22 -17.49 -11.01
CA THR A 450 -0.28 -17.07 -9.61
C THR A 450 -1.02 -15.76 -9.45
N GLU A 451 -1.66 -15.57 -8.31
CA GLU A 451 -2.33 -14.33 -7.91
C GLU A 451 -1.79 -13.83 -6.58
N TYR A 452 -1.75 -12.50 -6.46
CA TYR A 452 -1.36 -11.81 -5.23
C TYR A 452 -2.21 -10.56 -5.02
N HIS A 453 -2.84 -10.44 -3.86
CA HIS A 453 -3.75 -9.37 -3.52
C HIS A 453 -3.04 -8.22 -2.79
N PHE A 454 -3.35 -6.99 -3.19
CA PHE A 454 -2.92 -5.77 -2.51
C PHE A 454 -4.15 -4.91 -2.20
N PRO A 455 -4.43 -4.58 -0.94
CA PRO A 455 -5.53 -3.67 -0.61
C PRO A 455 -5.27 -2.28 -1.20
N ILE A 456 -6.32 -1.62 -1.66
CA ILE A 456 -6.30 -0.28 -2.24
C ILE A 456 -6.87 0.69 -1.21
N VAL A 457 -6.02 1.59 -0.67
CA VAL A 457 -6.36 2.48 0.45
C VAL A 457 -5.83 3.91 0.32
N HIS A 458 -4.91 4.15 -0.61
CA HIS A 458 -4.36 5.48 -0.91
C HIS A 458 -5.00 6.08 -2.17
N MET A 459 -4.58 7.28 -2.54
CA MET A 459 -5.15 8.05 -3.65
C MET A 459 -6.63 8.33 -3.45
N VAL A 460 -7.00 8.83 -2.25
CA VAL A 460 -8.37 9.14 -1.89
C VAL A 460 -8.90 10.30 -2.73
N ALA A 461 -9.94 10.02 -3.52
CA ALA A 461 -10.56 10.99 -4.41
C ALA A 461 -11.34 12.07 -3.64
N PRO A 462 -11.53 13.28 -4.21
CA PRO A 462 -12.51 14.24 -3.72
C PRO A 462 -13.91 13.60 -3.58
N LYS A 463 -14.70 14.06 -2.62
CA LYS A 463 -16.04 13.49 -2.37
C LYS A 463 -16.97 13.54 -3.59
N GLU A 464 -16.74 14.50 -4.48
CA GLU A 464 -17.48 14.65 -5.73
C GLU A 464 -17.21 13.49 -6.71
N ASP A 465 -16.01 12.89 -6.63
CA ASP A 465 -15.54 11.81 -7.49
C ASP A 465 -15.71 10.42 -6.85
N ALA A 466 -16.18 10.36 -5.59
CA ALA A 466 -16.53 9.11 -4.94
C ALA A 466 -17.62 8.35 -5.74
N LEU A 467 -17.62 7.02 -5.65
CA LEU A 467 -18.57 6.18 -6.37
C LEU A 467 -20.01 6.60 -6.11
N LYS A 468 -20.77 6.67 -7.19
CA LYS A 468 -22.23 6.94 -7.14
C LYS A 468 -22.99 5.63 -6.93
N CYS A 469 -24.22 5.74 -6.43
CA CYS A 469 -25.06 4.59 -6.10
C CYS A 469 -25.19 3.57 -7.25
N ASN A 470 -25.32 4.04 -8.49
CA ASN A 470 -25.48 3.19 -9.67
C ASN A 470 -24.21 2.39 -10.02
N ALA A 471 -23.03 2.76 -9.50
CA ALA A 471 -21.81 1.99 -9.70
C ALA A 471 -21.92 0.58 -9.09
N CYS A 472 -22.67 0.43 -8.00
CA CYS A 472 -22.94 -0.85 -7.35
C CYS A 472 -24.39 -1.31 -7.56
N HIS A 473 -25.37 -0.39 -7.56
CA HIS A 473 -26.80 -0.69 -7.65
C HIS A 473 -27.30 -0.72 -9.11
N SER A 474 -26.68 -1.58 -9.91
CA SER A 474 -27.06 -1.85 -11.31
C SER A 474 -26.81 -3.32 -11.63
N ASP A 475 -27.41 -3.85 -12.69
CA ASP A 475 -27.33 -5.27 -13.08
C ASP A 475 -25.87 -5.80 -13.18
N ASN A 476 -24.95 -4.97 -13.66
CA ASN A 476 -23.52 -5.27 -13.80
C ASN A 476 -22.67 -4.35 -12.93
N GLY A 477 -23.17 -3.98 -11.72
CA GLY A 477 -22.47 -3.13 -10.80
C GLY A 477 -21.16 -3.75 -10.29
N ARG A 478 -20.29 -2.91 -9.72
CA ARG A 478 -18.93 -3.32 -9.30
C ARG A 478 -18.89 -4.51 -8.36
N LEU A 479 -19.94 -4.73 -7.57
CA LEU A 479 -20.04 -5.84 -6.62
C LEU A 479 -20.77 -7.07 -7.18
N ALA A 480 -21.09 -7.12 -8.48
CA ALA A 480 -21.87 -8.18 -9.10
C ALA A 480 -21.24 -9.59 -9.02
N LYS A 481 -19.93 -9.66 -8.81
CA LYS A 481 -19.22 -10.94 -8.64
C LYS A 481 -19.30 -11.50 -7.20
N LEU A 482 -19.69 -10.67 -6.23
CA LEU A 482 -19.82 -11.09 -4.83
C LEU A 482 -21.20 -11.72 -4.59
N SER A 483 -21.26 -12.63 -3.62
CA SER A 483 -22.47 -13.33 -3.22
C SER A 483 -22.60 -13.34 -1.70
N GLY A 484 -23.75 -13.81 -1.20
CA GLY A 484 -23.99 -13.94 0.24
C GLY A 484 -24.70 -12.74 0.88
N PHE A 485 -25.02 -11.69 0.13
CA PHE A 485 -25.75 -10.53 0.63
C PHE A 485 -26.67 -9.92 -0.46
N TYR A 486 -27.61 -9.07 -0.02
CA TYR A 486 -28.56 -8.41 -0.91
C TYR A 486 -28.04 -7.08 -1.43
N ILE A 487 -28.06 -6.90 -2.75
CA ILE A 487 -27.79 -5.60 -3.39
C ILE A 487 -29.05 -5.17 -4.15
N ALA A 488 -29.63 -4.04 -3.75
CA ALA A 488 -30.76 -3.47 -4.47
C ALA A 488 -30.37 -3.16 -5.93
N GLY A 489 -31.18 -3.62 -6.88
CA GLY A 489 -30.91 -3.45 -8.32
C GLY A 489 -30.11 -4.56 -8.98
N GLN A 490 -29.36 -5.37 -8.22
CA GLN A 490 -28.67 -6.56 -8.72
C GLN A 490 -29.40 -7.85 -8.35
N THR A 491 -29.76 -7.99 -7.06
CA THR A 491 -30.45 -9.17 -6.57
C THR A 491 -31.92 -9.14 -7.02
N LYS A 492 -32.24 -9.95 -8.02
CA LYS A 492 -33.60 -10.05 -8.58
C LYS A 492 -34.37 -11.14 -7.85
N SER A 493 -35.58 -10.79 -7.43
CA SER A 493 -36.58 -11.74 -6.94
C SER A 493 -37.81 -11.66 -7.85
N PRO A 494 -37.94 -12.55 -8.85
CA PRO A 494 -39.03 -12.46 -9.82
C PRO A 494 -40.43 -12.38 -9.17
N LEU A 495 -40.61 -13.05 -8.04
CA LEU A 495 -41.85 -13.01 -7.29
C LEU A 495 -42.11 -11.64 -6.65
N LEU A 496 -41.11 -11.10 -5.94
CA LEU A 496 -41.25 -9.77 -5.30
C LEU A 496 -41.36 -8.64 -6.31
N ASP A 497 -40.61 -8.74 -7.40
CA ASP A 497 -40.66 -7.76 -8.50
C ASP A 497 -42.04 -7.76 -9.16
N THR A 498 -42.62 -8.94 -9.44
CA THR A 498 -43.97 -9.08 -9.99
C THR A 498 -45.03 -8.50 -9.06
N ILE A 499 -44.96 -8.84 -7.76
CA ILE A 499 -45.88 -8.30 -6.75
C ILE A 499 -45.74 -6.77 -6.65
N GLY A 500 -44.50 -6.27 -6.60
CA GLY A 500 -44.23 -4.84 -6.55
C GLY A 500 -44.84 -4.07 -7.75
N TRP A 501 -44.61 -4.54 -8.97
CA TRP A 501 -45.18 -3.95 -10.16
C TRP A 501 -46.71 -4.01 -10.19
N LEU A 502 -47.32 -5.13 -9.76
CA LEU A 502 -48.75 -5.25 -9.63
C LEU A 502 -49.33 -4.21 -8.66
N LEU A 503 -48.70 -4.00 -7.51
CA LEU A 503 -49.11 -2.99 -6.54
C LEU A 503 -48.99 -1.56 -7.11
N VAL A 504 -47.93 -1.26 -7.83
CA VAL A 504 -47.76 0.05 -8.51
C VAL A 504 -48.87 0.27 -9.55
N ILE A 505 -49.12 -0.73 -10.39
CA ILE A 505 -50.16 -0.64 -11.42
C ILE A 505 -51.55 -0.44 -10.80
N VAL A 506 -51.92 -1.24 -9.80
CA VAL A 506 -53.20 -1.13 -9.09
C VAL A 506 -53.36 0.23 -8.43
N THR A 507 -52.31 0.73 -7.78
CA THR A 507 -52.31 2.07 -7.19
C THR A 507 -52.49 3.17 -8.24
N ALA A 508 -51.76 3.09 -9.35
CA ALA A 508 -51.88 4.04 -10.46
C ALA A 508 -53.29 4.04 -11.06
N ILE A 509 -53.88 2.86 -11.29
CA ILE A 509 -55.26 2.73 -11.78
C ILE A 509 -56.25 3.33 -10.76
N GLY A 510 -56.05 3.07 -9.46
CA GLY A 510 -56.89 3.63 -8.39
C GLY A 510 -56.86 5.17 -8.37
N VAL A 511 -55.65 5.74 -8.46
CA VAL A 511 -55.45 7.20 -8.49
C VAL A 511 -56.09 7.82 -9.74
N LEU A 512 -55.87 7.23 -10.92
CA LEU A 512 -56.45 7.70 -12.17
C LEU A 512 -57.97 7.58 -12.17
N GLY A 513 -58.50 6.46 -11.68
CA GLY A 513 -59.96 6.24 -11.54
C GLY A 513 -60.59 7.25 -10.58
N HIS A 514 -59.97 7.49 -9.44
CA HIS A 514 -60.41 8.51 -8.49
C HIS A 514 -60.38 9.93 -9.10
N ALA A 515 -59.33 10.28 -9.83
CA ALA A 515 -59.20 11.56 -10.52
C ALA A 515 -60.32 11.74 -11.57
N LEU A 516 -60.59 10.71 -12.38
CA LEU A 516 -61.65 10.73 -13.38
C LEU A 516 -63.06 10.92 -12.74
N VAL A 517 -63.34 10.16 -11.68
CA VAL A 517 -64.64 10.31 -10.95
C VAL A 517 -64.76 11.72 -10.39
N ARG A 518 -63.70 12.27 -9.82
CA ARG A 518 -63.69 13.63 -9.26
C ARG A 518 -63.89 14.70 -10.31
N ILE A 519 -63.29 14.58 -11.50
CA ILE A 519 -63.50 15.51 -12.65
C ILE A 519 -64.90 15.44 -13.15
N THR A 520 -65.43 14.22 -13.36
CA THR A 520 -66.84 14.05 -13.90
C THR A 520 -67.91 14.52 -12.91
N MET A 521 -67.67 14.31 -11.59
CA MET A 521 -68.61 14.83 -10.57
C MET A 521 -68.53 16.36 -10.43
N SER A 522 -67.34 16.95 -10.61
CA SER A 522 -67.15 18.40 -10.60
C SER A 522 -67.81 19.06 -11.80
N SER A 523 -67.80 18.44 -12.98
CA SER A 523 -68.44 18.95 -14.17
C SER A 523 -70.00 18.86 -14.13
N LYS A 524 -70.55 17.97 -13.29
CA LYS A 524 -72.06 17.88 -13.09
C LYS A 524 -72.55 18.85 -12.01
N ARG A 525 -71.66 19.56 -11.28
CA ARG A 525 -72.05 20.59 -10.30
C ARG A 525 -71.97 22.01 -10.83
N LYS A 526 -71.61 22.20 -12.09
CA LYS A 526 -71.83 23.44 -12.88
C LYS A 526 -73.01 23.27 -13.77
#